data_798859fd1a0b56cfd7ef90e68fdb124b
#
_entry.id   798859fd1a0b56cfd7ef90e68fdb124b
#
_cell.length_a   1.000
_cell.length_b   1.000
_cell.length_c   1.000
_cell.angle_alpha   90.00
_cell.angle_beta   90.00
_cell.angle_gamma   90.00
#
_symmetry.space_group_name_H-M   'P 1'
#
loop_
_entity.id
_entity.type
_entity.pdbx_description
1 polymer ?
#
loop_
_entity_poly.entity_id
_entity_poly.type
_entity_poly.pdbx_seq_one_letter_code
_entity_poly.pdbx_strand_id
1 'polypeptide(L)'
;GSEMCIRDSSDTIQKGGTILGTARCLEFKTEAGQKKGAEICRRHGIDGLVVIGGDGSYRGAQAMSRLGINTIGLPGTIDLDIACTEYTIGFDTAVNTAMQAIDKVRDTSSSHERCSIIEVMGRNAGYIALWCGVGTGAEDILLPEKYDYDEQQLINNIINNRKKGKTHHLIINAEGIGHSTSMAKRIEAATGVETRATILGYMQRGGSPPCLCLLYTSDAAD
;
A
#
# COMPACT_ATOMS: atom_id res chain seq x y z
N GLY A 1 -10.36 27.63 17.20
CA GLY A 1 -10.90 26.34 16.90
C GLY A 1 -11.97 26.45 15.81
N SER A 2 -11.69 25.93 14.63
CA SER A 2 -12.76 25.79 13.65
C SER A 2 -13.63 24.63 14.11
N GLU A 3 -14.87 24.92 14.49
CA GLU A 3 -15.89 23.89 14.63
C GLU A 3 -16.01 23.18 13.29
N MET A 4 -15.79 21.85 13.29
CA MET A 4 -16.07 21.03 12.13
C MET A 4 -17.59 21.07 11.91
N CYS A 5 -18.01 21.93 11.00
CA CYS A 5 -19.42 22.06 10.67
C CYS A 5 -19.82 20.86 9.80
N ILE A 6 -20.97 20.26 10.04
CA ILE A 6 -21.55 19.19 9.20
C ILE A 6 -21.50 19.57 7.70
N ARG A 7 -21.61 20.85 7.38
CA ARG A 7 -21.49 21.37 6.01
C ARG A 7 -20.08 21.17 5.40
N ASP A 8 -19.03 21.24 6.19
CA ASP A 8 -17.65 21.14 5.71
C ASP A 8 -17.20 19.69 5.54
N SER A 9 -17.84 18.76 6.23
CA SER A 9 -17.55 17.33 6.19
C SER A 9 -18.60 16.50 5.42
N SER A 10 -19.69 17.11 4.97
CA SER A 10 -20.67 16.41 4.14
C SER A 10 -20.04 15.95 2.83
N ASP A 11 -20.45 14.76 2.37
CA ASP A 11 -20.01 14.16 1.11
C ASP A 11 -18.49 13.93 1.01
N THR A 12 -17.81 13.67 2.15
CA THR A 12 -16.37 13.39 2.17
C THR A 12 -16.05 11.91 2.29
N ILE A 13 -16.89 11.11 2.93
CA ILE A 13 -16.59 9.69 3.21
C ILE A 13 -16.42 8.83 1.97
N GLN A 14 -17.08 9.15 0.88
CA GLN A 14 -16.98 8.44 -0.40
C GLN A 14 -15.81 8.92 -1.26
N LYS A 15 -15.09 9.97 -0.85
CA LYS A 15 -13.94 10.51 -1.59
C LYS A 15 -12.65 9.83 -1.16
N GLY A 16 -11.81 9.50 -2.13
CA GLY A 16 -10.45 9.04 -1.87
C GLY A 16 -9.52 10.19 -1.48
N GLY A 17 -8.35 9.83 -0.96
CA GLY A 17 -7.33 10.80 -0.53
C GLY A 17 -7.59 11.34 0.88
N THR A 18 -7.14 12.56 1.13
CA THR A 18 -7.32 13.24 2.43
C THR A 18 -7.70 14.70 2.23
N ILE A 19 -8.60 15.21 3.06
CA ILE A 19 -8.94 16.64 3.14
C ILE A 19 -7.95 17.41 4.02
N LEU A 20 -7.22 16.69 4.90
CA LEU A 20 -6.15 17.26 5.72
C LEU A 20 -4.84 17.21 4.94
N GLY A 21 -4.09 18.30 4.92
CA GLY A 21 -2.75 18.30 4.33
C GLY A 21 -1.81 17.34 5.03
N THR A 22 -0.95 16.68 4.28
CA THR A 22 0.09 15.80 4.82
C THR A 22 1.46 16.22 4.33
N ALA A 23 2.47 16.14 5.20
CA ALA A 23 3.85 16.41 4.85
C ALA A 23 4.81 15.58 5.69
N ARG A 24 6.00 15.30 5.13
CA ARG A 24 7.10 14.74 5.92
C ARG A 24 7.81 15.87 6.65
N CYS A 25 7.86 15.80 7.98
CA CYS A 25 8.63 16.72 8.82
C CYS A 25 9.90 16.03 9.32
N LEU A 26 11.04 16.30 8.69
CA LEU A 26 12.32 15.70 9.07
C LEU A 26 12.78 16.18 10.45
N GLU A 27 12.50 17.44 10.79
CA GLU A 27 12.81 18.01 12.11
C GLU A 27 12.16 17.18 13.23
N PHE A 28 10.91 16.71 13.02
CA PHE A 28 10.17 15.92 13.99
C PHE A 28 10.75 14.52 14.24
N LYS A 29 11.67 14.05 13.40
CA LYS A 29 12.43 12.82 13.68
C LYS A 29 13.46 12.97 14.80
N THR A 30 13.83 14.20 15.12
CA THR A 30 14.79 14.51 16.17
C THR A 30 14.09 14.73 17.52
N GLU A 31 14.78 14.40 18.62
CA GLU A 31 14.28 14.64 19.97
C GLU A 31 13.97 16.12 20.23
N ALA A 32 14.79 17.02 19.68
CA ALA A 32 14.59 18.47 19.78
C ALA A 32 13.29 18.91 19.08
N GLY A 33 13.02 18.40 17.87
CA GLY A 33 11.79 18.69 17.15
C GLY A 33 10.55 18.15 17.86
N GLN A 34 10.63 16.96 18.47
CA GLN A 34 9.54 16.38 19.25
C GLN A 34 9.23 17.21 20.50
N LYS A 35 10.27 17.63 21.26
CA LYS A 35 10.12 18.54 22.42
C LYS A 35 9.48 19.87 22.03
N LYS A 36 9.93 20.46 20.91
CA LYS A 36 9.32 21.68 20.34
C LYS A 36 7.84 21.48 19.99
N GLY A 37 7.50 20.34 19.37
CA GLY A 37 6.11 20.00 19.06
C GLY A 37 5.24 19.90 20.31
N ALA A 38 5.71 19.20 21.36
CA ALA A 38 5.00 19.08 22.62
C ALA A 38 4.84 20.43 23.33
N GLU A 39 5.84 21.30 23.27
CA GLU A 39 5.77 22.65 23.83
C GLU A 39 4.73 23.52 23.10
N ILE A 40 4.66 23.41 21.76
CA ILE A 40 3.65 24.10 20.97
C ILE A 40 2.23 23.60 21.34
N CYS A 41 2.03 22.30 21.51
CA CYS A 41 0.75 21.76 21.96
C CYS A 41 0.32 22.38 23.30
N ARG A 42 1.21 22.41 24.30
CA ARG A 42 0.92 23.02 25.60
C ARG A 42 0.61 24.50 25.48
N ARG A 43 1.38 25.26 24.67
CA ARG A 43 1.17 26.70 24.46
C ARG A 43 -0.22 27.01 23.86
N HIS A 44 -0.72 26.13 23.00
CA HIS A 44 -2.03 26.27 22.38
C HIS A 44 -3.17 25.61 23.15
N GLY A 45 -2.91 25.05 24.36
CA GLY A 45 -3.93 24.38 25.17
C GLY A 45 -4.48 23.11 24.51
N ILE A 46 -3.63 22.39 23.76
CA ILE A 46 -4.00 21.13 23.11
C ILE A 46 -3.80 20.00 24.13
N ASP A 47 -4.89 19.39 24.57
CA ASP A 47 -4.90 18.32 25.58
C ASP A 47 -4.61 16.94 24.97
N GLY A 48 -4.87 16.77 23.67
CA GLY A 48 -4.64 15.50 22.99
C GLY A 48 -4.58 15.64 21.48
N LEU A 49 -4.00 14.64 20.82
CA LEU A 49 -3.84 14.57 19.37
C LEU A 49 -4.46 13.28 18.83
N VAL A 50 -5.29 13.40 17.81
CA VAL A 50 -5.68 12.28 16.96
C VAL A 50 -4.70 12.21 15.81
N VAL A 51 -3.98 11.10 15.69
CA VAL A 51 -2.93 10.91 14.69
C VAL A 51 -3.40 9.88 13.66
N ILE A 52 -3.69 10.33 12.45
CA ILE A 52 -4.13 9.47 11.34
C ILE A 52 -2.93 9.21 10.43
N GLY A 53 -2.53 7.94 10.28
CA GLY A 53 -1.40 7.59 9.42
C GLY A 53 -0.87 6.18 9.63
N GLY A 54 0.30 5.90 9.07
CA GLY A 54 0.99 4.61 9.17
C GLY A 54 2.06 4.55 10.27
N ASP A 55 2.93 3.56 10.20
CA ASP A 55 4.01 3.27 11.15
C ASP A 55 4.81 4.50 11.58
N GLY A 56 5.24 5.34 10.62
CA GLY A 56 5.98 6.56 10.94
C GLY A 56 5.18 7.57 11.78
N SER A 57 3.88 7.69 11.52
CA SER A 57 2.99 8.57 12.29
C SER A 57 2.76 8.03 13.70
N TYR A 58 2.64 6.71 13.86
CA TYR A 58 2.51 6.05 15.17
C TYR A 58 3.76 6.22 16.02
N ARG A 59 4.95 6.13 15.43
CA ARG A 59 6.21 6.44 16.15
C ARG A 59 6.25 7.88 16.63
N GLY A 60 5.75 8.82 15.82
CA GLY A 60 5.60 10.21 16.20
C GLY A 60 4.60 10.40 17.33
N ALA A 61 3.44 9.74 17.26
CA ALA A 61 2.44 9.74 18.33
C ALA A 61 3.01 9.20 19.65
N GLN A 62 3.74 8.08 19.59
CA GLN A 62 4.40 7.51 20.77
C GLN A 62 5.42 8.47 21.39
N ALA A 63 6.18 9.20 20.58
CA ALA A 63 7.11 10.20 21.06
C ALA A 63 6.39 11.35 21.78
N MET A 64 5.27 11.83 21.21
CA MET A 64 4.44 12.87 21.85
C MET A 64 3.82 12.37 23.15
N SER A 65 3.34 11.13 23.19
CA SER A 65 2.80 10.50 24.42
C SER A 65 3.85 10.44 25.53
N ARG A 66 5.09 10.05 25.20
CA ARG A 66 6.22 10.07 26.17
C ARG A 66 6.54 11.48 26.71
N LEU A 67 6.22 12.51 25.94
CA LEU A 67 6.36 13.91 26.34
C LEU A 67 5.12 14.46 27.05
N GLY A 68 4.15 13.61 27.40
CA GLY A 68 2.97 13.97 28.19
C GLY A 68 1.82 14.59 27.37
N ILE A 69 1.80 14.41 26.06
CA ILE A 69 0.65 14.78 25.22
C ILE A 69 -0.15 13.50 24.93
N ASN A 70 -1.42 13.47 25.31
CA ASN A 70 -2.28 12.33 25.01
C ASN A 70 -2.40 12.12 23.49
N THR A 71 -2.27 10.88 23.03
CA THR A 71 -2.38 10.58 21.60
C THR A 71 -3.25 9.36 21.35
N ILE A 72 -4.07 9.43 20.31
CA ILE A 72 -4.82 8.30 19.76
C ILE A 72 -4.42 8.14 18.29
N GLY A 73 -4.04 6.92 17.90
CA GLY A 73 -3.66 6.60 16.51
C GLY A 73 -4.80 5.94 15.75
N LEU A 74 -5.08 6.42 14.54
CA LEU A 74 -5.97 5.79 13.58
C LEU A 74 -5.12 5.25 12.42
N PRO A 75 -5.28 3.97 12.00
CA PRO A 75 -4.39 3.32 11.03
C PRO A 75 -4.70 3.73 9.58
N GLY A 76 -4.41 4.98 9.24
CA GLY A 76 -4.60 5.57 7.91
C GLY A 76 -3.47 5.21 6.95
N THR A 77 -3.29 3.92 6.66
CA THR A 77 -2.27 3.40 5.73
C THR A 77 -2.85 2.33 4.82
N ILE A 78 -2.16 2.07 3.71
CA ILE A 78 -2.48 0.97 2.78
C ILE A 78 -1.66 -0.30 3.06
N ASP A 79 -0.57 -0.21 3.83
CA ASP A 79 0.47 -1.24 3.90
C ASP A 79 0.10 -2.45 4.77
N LEU A 80 -0.90 -2.33 5.65
CA LEU A 80 -1.30 -3.35 6.64
C LEU A 80 -0.16 -3.78 7.57
N ASP A 81 0.79 -2.88 7.84
CA ASP A 81 2.02 -3.12 8.60
C ASP A 81 1.94 -2.65 10.06
N ILE A 82 0.74 -2.47 10.60
CA ILE A 82 0.48 -2.04 11.99
C ILE A 82 0.12 -3.24 12.84
N ALA A 83 1.01 -3.62 13.76
CA ALA A 83 0.90 -4.85 14.54
C ALA A 83 -0.31 -4.93 15.50
N CYS A 84 -0.93 -3.81 15.84
CA CYS A 84 -2.03 -3.75 16.82
C CYS A 84 -3.43 -3.74 16.18
N THR A 85 -3.53 -3.90 14.87
CA THR A 85 -4.81 -3.94 14.15
C THR A 85 -4.80 -5.02 13.07
N GLU A 86 -5.93 -5.65 12.84
CA GLU A 86 -6.12 -6.63 11.76
C GLU A 86 -6.31 -5.95 10.41
N TYR A 87 -6.76 -4.70 10.41
CA TYR A 87 -7.05 -3.94 9.19
C TYR A 87 -6.53 -2.52 9.28
N THR A 88 -6.15 -1.96 8.12
CA THR A 88 -5.82 -0.54 7.97
C THR A 88 -6.78 0.11 6.98
N ILE A 89 -7.13 1.38 7.23
CA ILE A 89 -8.24 2.07 6.57
C ILE A 89 -8.09 2.10 5.03
N GLY A 90 -6.86 2.23 4.53
CA GLY A 90 -6.60 2.32 3.08
C GLY A 90 -6.35 0.99 2.37
N PHE A 91 -6.20 -0.12 3.09
CA PHE A 91 -5.74 -1.39 2.52
C PHE A 91 -6.69 -1.95 1.46
N ASP A 92 -7.97 -2.09 1.80
CA ASP A 92 -8.96 -2.67 0.89
C ASP A 92 -9.15 -1.80 -0.36
N THR A 93 -9.16 -0.47 -0.21
CA THR A 93 -9.18 0.46 -1.35
C THR A 93 -7.98 0.27 -2.26
N ALA A 94 -6.78 0.12 -1.68
CA ALA A 94 -5.55 -0.07 -2.45
C ALA A 94 -5.56 -1.40 -3.21
N VAL A 95 -6.01 -2.49 -2.57
CA VAL A 95 -6.15 -3.80 -3.21
C VAL A 95 -7.14 -3.74 -4.37
N ASN A 96 -8.33 -3.17 -4.17
CA ASN A 96 -9.34 -3.06 -5.23
C ASN A 96 -8.83 -2.20 -6.40
N THR A 97 -8.16 -1.09 -6.13
CA THR A 97 -7.55 -0.24 -7.17
C THR A 97 -6.48 -0.99 -7.94
N ALA A 98 -5.62 -1.72 -7.24
CA ALA A 98 -4.57 -2.53 -7.87
C ALA A 98 -5.17 -3.66 -8.72
N MET A 99 -6.17 -4.38 -8.24
CA MET A 99 -6.84 -5.45 -8.99
C MET A 99 -7.44 -4.94 -10.30
N GLN A 100 -8.13 -3.79 -10.26
CA GLN A 100 -8.66 -3.16 -11.48
C GLN A 100 -7.57 -2.80 -12.49
N ALA A 101 -6.41 -2.36 -12.03
CA ALA A 101 -5.28 -2.07 -12.91
C ALA A 101 -4.65 -3.35 -13.46
N ILE A 102 -4.51 -4.39 -12.63
CA ILE A 102 -3.98 -5.70 -13.01
C ILE A 102 -4.84 -6.33 -14.11
N ASP A 103 -6.16 -6.29 -13.98
CA ASP A 103 -7.07 -6.86 -14.99
C ASP A 103 -6.89 -6.17 -16.35
N LYS A 104 -6.78 -4.84 -16.37
CA LYS A 104 -6.51 -4.11 -17.62
C LYS A 104 -5.17 -4.47 -18.26
N VAL A 105 -4.13 -4.70 -17.47
CA VAL A 105 -2.82 -5.15 -17.96
C VAL A 105 -2.91 -6.59 -18.44
N ARG A 106 -3.67 -7.45 -17.77
CA ARG A 106 -3.87 -8.85 -18.17
C ARG A 106 -4.55 -8.95 -19.54
N ASP A 107 -5.58 -8.16 -19.79
CA ASP A 107 -6.27 -8.15 -21.09
C ASP A 107 -5.29 -7.90 -22.24
N THR A 108 -4.39 -6.91 -22.05
CA THR A 108 -3.35 -6.61 -23.03
C THR A 108 -2.30 -7.73 -23.12
N SER A 109 -1.89 -8.30 -21.99
CA SER A 109 -0.87 -9.36 -21.93
C SER A 109 -1.34 -10.64 -22.61
N SER A 110 -2.62 -10.98 -22.45
CA SER A 110 -3.22 -12.17 -23.04
C SER A 110 -3.23 -12.10 -24.57
N SER A 111 -3.53 -10.93 -25.14
CA SER A 111 -3.57 -10.73 -26.59
C SER A 111 -2.19 -10.71 -27.25
N HIS A 112 -1.12 -10.47 -26.51
CA HIS A 112 0.25 -10.40 -27.02
C HIS A 112 1.15 -11.57 -26.58
N GLU A 113 0.62 -12.55 -25.87
CA GLU A 113 1.37 -13.71 -25.34
C GLU A 113 2.60 -13.34 -24.51
N ARG A 114 2.47 -12.31 -23.66
CA ARG A 114 3.56 -11.71 -22.89
C ARG A 114 3.60 -12.23 -21.45
N CYS A 115 4.77 -12.10 -20.84
CA CYS A 115 4.91 -12.12 -19.40
C CYS A 115 4.78 -10.69 -18.85
N SER A 116 3.95 -10.49 -17.84
CA SER A 116 3.76 -9.20 -17.18
C SER A 116 4.17 -9.28 -15.73
N ILE A 117 5.08 -8.41 -15.31
CA ILE A 117 5.44 -8.20 -13.91
C ILE A 117 4.75 -6.93 -13.45
N ILE A 118 3.85 -7.04 -12.48
CA ILE A 118 3.15 -5.88 -11.93
C ILE A 118 3.67 -5.63 -10.52
N GLU A 119 4.32 -4.49 -10.33
CA GLU A 119 4.81 -4.06 -9.02
C GLU A 119 3.72 -3.29 -8.29
N VAL A 120 3.40 -3.77 -7.09
CA VAL A 120 2.42 -3.17 -6.20
C VAL A 120 3.09 -2.60 -4.97
N MET A 121 2.48 -1.58 -4.37
CA MET A 121 2.94 -0.98 -3.13
C MET A 121 2.78 -1.95 -1.94
N GLY A 122 3.17 -1.53 -0.77
CA GLY A 122 3.14 -2.28 0.49
C GLY A 122 4.40 -2.07 1.31
N ARG A 123 5.34 -1.25 0.82
CA ARG A 123 6.60 -0.95 1.49
C ARG A 123 7.41 -2.24 1.74
N ASN A 124 7.57 -2.64 3.01
CA ASN A 124 8.26 -3.88 3.38
C ASN A 124 7.32 -5.06 3.63
N ALA A 125 6.02 -4.86 3.43
CA ALA A 125 4.99 -5.88 3.62
C ALA A 125 4.40 -6.33 2.29
N GLY A 126 4.25 -7.62 2.10
CA GLY A 126 3.74 -8.23 0.87
C GLY A 126 2.23 -8.42 0.85
N TYR A 127 1.47 -7.85 1.78
CA TYR A 127 0.03 -8.09 1.89
C TYR A 127 -0.75 -7.68 0.64
N ILE A 128 -0.50 -6.48 0.09
CA ILE A 128 -1.17 -6.04 -1.14
C ILE A 128 -0.83 -7.00 -2.29
N ALA A 129 0.45 -7.38 -2.43
CA ALA A 129 0.87 -8.31 -3.47
C ALA A 129 0.21 -9.69 -3.32
N LEU A 130 0.10 -10.20 -2.09
CA LEU A 130 -0.55 -11.48 -1.81
C LEU A 130 -2.04 -11.44 -2.17
N TRP A 131 -2.77 -10.45 -1.69
CA TRP A 131 -4.21 -10.33 -1.95
C TRP A 131 -4.50 -10.11 -3.44
N CYS A 132 -3.75 -9.22 -4.09
CA CYS A 132 -3.87 -9.01 -5.53
C CYS A 132 -3.52 -10.25 -6.32
N GLY A 133 -2.44 -10.94 -5.98
CA GLY A 133 -1.99 -12.12 -6.69
C GLY A 133 -2.98 -13.28 -6.60
N VAL A 134 -3.51 -13.55 -5.41
CA VAL A 134 -4.56 -14.57 -5.20
C VAL A 134 -5.87 -14.15 -5.87
N GLY A 135 -6.31 -12.92 -5.64
CA GLY A 135 -7.58 -12.42 -6.19
C GLY A 135 -7.63 -12.33 -7.71
N THR A 136 -6.48 -12.09 -8.34
CA THR A 136 -6.37 -12.04 -9.80
C THR A 136 -5.90 -13.37 -10.42
N GLY A 137 -5.55 -14.38 -9.63
CA GLY A 137 -5.05 -15.67 -10.12
C GLY A 137 -3.70 -15.55 -10.82
N ALA A 138 -2.78 -14.74 -10.27
CA ALA A 138 -1.43 -14.63 -10.79
C ALA A 138 -0.67 -15.97 -10.69
N GLU A 139 0.21 -16.23 -11.66
CA GLU A 139 1.01 -17.45 -11.69
C GLU A 139 2.08 -17.47 -10.62
N ASP A 140 2.67 -16.30 -10.34
CA ASP A 140 3.68 -16.14 -9.29
C ASP A 140 3.44 -14.85 -8.50
N ILE A 141 3.70 -14.93 -7.19
CA ILE A 141 3.57 -13.80 -6.26
C ILE A 141 4.88 -13.69 -5.48
N LEU A 142 5.55 -12.55 -5.62
CA LEU A 142 6.84 -12.30 -4.99
C LEU A 142 6.64 -11.44 -3.74
N LEU A 143 6.99 -12.00 -2.59
CA LEU A 143 6.75 -11.40 -1.27
C LEU A 143 8.07 -11.16 -0.53
N PRO A 144 8.27 -9.98 0.09
CA PRO A 144 9.49 -9.69 0.84
C PRO A 144 9.65 -10.57 2.09
N GLU A 145 8.57 -11.14 2.61
CA GLU A 145 8.59 -12.07 3.74
C GLU A 145 9.14 -13.44 3.37
N LYS A 146 9.18 -13.77 2.08
CA LYS A 146 9.80 -15.00 1.57
C LYS A 146 11.21 -14.70 1.07
N TYR A 147 12.22 -15.04 1.87
CA TYR A 147 13.63 -14.85 1.52
C TYR A 147 14.17 -15.87 0.48
N ASP A 148 13.38 -16.86 0.14
CA ASP A 148 13.73 -17.93 -0.79
C ASP A 148 13.32 -17.65 -2.25
N TYR A 149 13.23 -16.35 -2.62
CA TYR A 149 12.99 -15.96 -4.00
C TYR A 149 14.10 -16.51 -4.91
N ASP A 150 13.72 -17.47 -5.75
CA ASP A 150 14.60 -18.06 -6.75
C ASP A 150 14.15 -17.65 -8.16
N GLU A 151 14.90 -16.73 -8.76
CA GLU A 151 14.62 -16.26 -10.13
C GLU A 151 14.71 -17.39 -11.14
N GLN A 152 15.57 -18.40 -10.91
CA GLN A 152 15.68 -19.56 -11.78
C GLN A 152 14.41 -20.42 -11.73
N GLN A 153 13.82 -20.58 -10.56
CA GLN A 153 12.55 -21.28 -10.42
C GLN A 153 11.43 -20.56 -11.16
N LEU A 154 11.37 -19.22 -11.08
CA LEU A 154 10.42 -18.39 -11.80
C LEU A 154 10.57 -18.57 -13.31
N ILE A 155 11.80 -18.50 -13.84
CA ILE A 155 12.09 -18.75 -15.27
C ILE A 155 11.62 -20.15 -15.68
N ASN A 156 11.90 -21.18 -14.87
CA ASN A 156 11.48 -22.54 -15.14
C ASN A 156 9.95 -22.68 -15.15
N ASN A 157 9.24 -22.00 -14.27
CA ASN A 157 7.77 -21.95 -14.23
C ASN A 157 7.20 -21.36 -15.52
N ILE A 158 7.75 -20.23 -15.98
CA ILE A 158 7.33 -19.60 -17.23
C ILE A 158 7.51 -20.56 -18.42
N ILE A 159 8.68 -21.17 -18.55
CA ILE A 159 8.99 -22.13 -19.63
C ILE A 159 8.04 -23.33 -19.58
N ASN A 160 7.82 -23.90 -18.39
CA ASN A 160 6.95 -25.06 -18.24
C ASN A 160 5.48 -24.74 -18.51
N ASN A 161 5.00 -23.59 -18.09
CA ASN A 161 3.64 -23.15 -18.36
C ASN A 161 3.42 -22.94 -19.87
N ARG A 162 4.38 -22.36 -20.58
CA ARG A 162 4.30 -22.26 -22.06
C ARG A 162 4.27 -23.63 -22.75
N LYS A 163 5.07 -24.58 -22.30
CA LYS A 163 5.02 -25.96 -22.84
C LYS A 163 3.66 -26.61 -22.63
N LYS A 164 2.92 -26.24 -21.60
CA LYS A 164 1.53 -26.68 -21.33
C LYS A 164 0.46 -25.90 -22.13
N GLY A 165 0.86 -25.01 -23.02
CA GLY A 165 -0.05 -24.20 -23.83
C GLY A 165 -0.54 -22.91 -23.21
N LYS A 166 0.05 -22.47 -22.08
CA LYS A 166 -0.29 -21.18 -21.47
C LYS A 166 0.34 -20.04 -22.24
N THR A 167 -0.46 -19.10 -22.71
CA THR A 167 -0.01 -18.03 -23.62
C THR A 167 0.53 -16.82 -22.88
N HIS A 168 0.06 -16.53 -21.66
CA HIS A 168 0.50 -15.39 -20.86
C HIS A 168 0.97 -15.84 -19.48
N HIS A 169 1.75 -15.00 -18.80
CA HIS A 169 2.24 -15.23 -17.44
C HIS A 169 2.19 -13.93 -16.64
N LEU A 170 1.49 -13.94 -15.53
CA LEU A 170 1.33 -12.79 -14.66
C LEU A 170 2.09 -12.99 -13.36
N ILE A 171 2.96 -12.06 -13.04
CA ILE A 171 3.74 -12.02 -11.80
C ILE A 171 3.36 -10.78 -11.03
N ILE A 172 2.93 -10.94 -9.79
CA ILE A 172 2.73 -9.81 -8.88
C ILE A 172 3.97 -9.69 -7.99
N ASN A 173 4.63 -8.54 -8.07
CA ASN A 173 5.85 -8.23 -7.32
C ASN A 173 5.58 -7.17 -6.25
N ALA A 174 5.90 -7.45 -4.99
CA ALA A 174 5.84 -6.44 -3.94
C ALA A 174 7.00 -5.43 -4.09
N GLU A 175 6.75 -4.14 -3.90
CA GLU A 175 7.79 -3.09 -4.00
C GLU A 175 8.96 -3.32 -3.03
N GLY A 176 8.74 -4.05 -1.93
CA GLY A 176 9.79 -4.42 -0.99
C GLY A 176 10.87 -5.33 -1.58
N ILE A 177 10.56 -6.11 -2.63
CA ILE A 177 11.53 -6.82 -3.46
C ILE A 177 12.12 -5.87 -4.51
N GLY A 178 11.27 -5.07 -5.13
CA GLY A 178 11.66 -4.09 -6.15
C GLY A 178 12.24 -4.72 -7.42
N HIS A 179 13.09 -3.98 -8.11
CA HIS A 179 13.85 -4.42 -9.28
C HIS A 179 13.01 -4.94 -10.47
N SER A 180 11.70 -4.72 -10.53
CA SER A 180 10.78 -5.26 -11.53
C SER A 180 11.24 -5.03 -12.97
N THR A 181 11.75 -3.83 -13.26
CA THR A 181 12.23 -3.49 -14.62
C THR A 181 13.47 -4.30 -15.02
N SER A 182 14.42 -4.48 -14.12
CA SER A 182 15.62 -5.28 -14.39
C SER A 182 15.32 -6.78 -14.41
N MET A 183 14.40 -7.24 -13.56
CA MET A 183 13.87 -8.60 -13.54
C MET A 183 13.20 -8.94 -14.88
N ALA A 184 12.38 -8.05 -15.42
CA ALA A 184 11.73 -8.25 -16.72
C ALA A 184 12.75 -8.48 -17.84
N LYS A 185 13.82 -7.69 -17.88
CA LYS A 185 14.89 -7.86 -18.87
C LYS A 185 15.62 -9.19 -18.75
N ARG A 186 15.90 -9.64 -17.50
CA ARG A 186 16.57 -10.94 -17.28
C ARG A 186 15.68 -12.11 -17.66
N ILE A 187 14.40 -12.06 -17.30
CA ILE A 187 13.42 -13.09 -17.67
C ILE A 187 13.26 -13.17 -19.19
N GLU A 188 13.13 -12.04 -19.88
CA GLU A 188 13.05 -11.97 -21.32
C GLU A 188 14.28 -12.59 -21.98
N ALA A 189 15.48 -12.24 -21.51
CA ALA A 189 16.73 -12.79 -22.03
C ALA A 189 16.85 -14.31 -21.82
N ALA A 190 16.36 -14.84 -20.69
CA ALA A 190 16.45 -16.25 -20.35
C ALA A 190 15.36 -17.11 -21.02
N THR A 191 14.18 -16.56 -21.25
CA THR A 191 13.01 -17.32 -21.73
C THR A 191 12.68 -17.08 -23.21
N GLY A 192 13.17 -15.98 -23.78
CA GLY A 192 12.74 -15.49 -25.10
C GLY A 192 11.30 -14.97 -25.12
N VAL A 193 10.63 -14.85 -23.98
CA VAL A 193 9.27 -14.34 -23.85
C VAL A 193 9.32 -12.84 -23.61
N GLU A 194 8.64 -12.05 -24.44
CA GLU A 194 8.54 -10.61 -24.23
C GLU A 194 7.98 -10.36 -22.82
N THR A 195 8.77 -9.68 -21.99
CA THR A 195 8.43 -9.44 -20.57
C THR A 195 8.39 -7.95 -20.28
N ARG A 196 7.29 -7.49 -19.71
CA ARG A 196 7.08 -6.08 -19.36
C ARG A 196 6.84 -5.90 -17.89
N ALA A 197 7.48 -4.88 -17.31
CA ALA A 197 7.22 -4.45 -15.94
C ALA A 197 6.29 -3.24 -15.93
N THR A 198 5.26 -3.29 -15.10
CA THR A 198 4.33 -2.18 -14.84
C THR A 198 4.37 -1.87 -13.35
N ILE A 199 4.80 -0.67 -13.01
CA ILE A 199 4.86 -0.21 -11.61
C ILE A 199 3.62 0.64 -11.37
N LEU A 200 2.69 0.15 -10.53
CA LEU A 200 1.44 0.85 -10.26
C LEU A 200 1.64 2.14 -9.44
N GLY A 201 2.55 2.10 -8.47
CA GLY A 201 2.91 3.28 -7.69
C GLY A 201 1.72 3.96 -7.02
N TYR A 202 1.72 5.28 -7.03
CA TYR A 202 0.79 6.10 -6.24
C TYR A 202 -0.69 6.01 -6.63
N MET A 203 -1.04 5.45 -7.78
CA MET A 203 -2.45 5.24 -8.12
C MET A 203 -3.18 4.37 -7.08
N GLN A 204 -2.46 3.48 -6.39
CA GLN A 204 -3.01 2.63 -5.33
C GLN A 204 -3.40 3.40 -4.06
N ARG A 205 -2.94 4.63 -3.90
CA ARG A 205 -3.32 5.53 -2.78
C ARG A 205 -4.60 6.32 -3.07
N GLY A 206 -5.09 6.27 -4.30
CA GLY A 206 -6.30 6.93 -4.74
C GLY A 206 -7.45 5.94 -4.90
N GLY A 207 -8.57 6.47 -5.34
CA GLY A 207 -9.78 5.71 -5.58
C GLY A 207 -10.83 5.90 -4.48
N SER A 208 -12.08 5.60 -4.83
CA SER A 208 -13.18 5.67 -3.88
C SER A 208 -13.12 4.47 -2.92
N PRO A 209 -13.35 4.67 -1.63
CA PRO A 209 -13.35 3.59 -0.65
C PRO A 209 -14.47 2.58 -0.99
N PRO A 210 -14.18 1.27 -0.97
CA PRO A 210 -15.16 0.23 -1.17
C PRO A 210 -16.04 0.04 0.07
N CYS A 211 -17.09 -0.78 -0.07
CA CYS A 211 -18.07 -1.00 0.98
C CYS A 211 -17.44 -1.41 2.33
N LEU A 212 -16.48 -2.33 2.31
CA LEU A 212 -15.80 -2.80 3.52
C LEU A 212 -15.10 -1.65 4.26
N CYS A 213 -14.42 -0.79 3.53
CA CYS A 213 -13.75 0.39 4.10
C CYS A 213 -14.74 1.36 4.73
N LEU A 214 -15.89 1.61 4.07
CA LEU A 214 -16.93 2.50 4.59
C LEU A 214 -17.63 1.92 5.82
N LEU A 215 -17.91 0.63 5.84
CA LEU A 215 -18.50 -0.05 7.01
C LEU A 215 -17.53 0.01 8.20
N TYR A 216 -16.27 -0.32 8.00
CA TYR A 216 -15.27 -0.31 9.07
C TYR A 216 -15.08 1.07 9.69
N THR A 217 -15.22 2.14 8.91
CA THR A 217 -15.14 3.52 9.43
C THR A 217 -16.44 4.01 10.04
N SER A 218 -17.58 3.44 9.67
CA SER A 218 -18.92 3.80 10.18
C SER A 218 -19.24 3.13 11.52
N ASP A 219 -18.89 1.85 11.67
CA ASP A 219 -19.10 1.10 12.92
C ASP A 219 -18.29 1.63 14.11
N ALA A 220 -17.24 2.39 13.85
CA ALA A 220 -16.47 3.04 14.91
C ALA A 220 -17.19 4.27 15.51
N ALA A 221 -18.37 4.63 15.03
CA ALA A 221 -19.12 5.82 15.45
C ALA A 221 -20.27 5.49 16.43
N ASP A 222 -20.61 4.22 16.66
CA ASP A 222 -21.58 3.73 17.63
C ASP A 222 -20.88 3.24 18.92
#